data_e42dfbb4f6aae9a46c2945c14300f72c
#
_entry.id   e42dfbb4f6aae9a46c2945c14300f72c
#
_cell.length_a   1.000
_cell.length_b   1.000
_cell.length_c   1.000
_cell.angle_alpha   90.00
_cell.angle_beta   90.00
_cell.angle_gamma   90.00
#
_symmetry.space_group_name_H-M   'P 1'
#
loop_
_entity.id
_entity.type
_entity.pdbx_description
1 polymer ?
#
loop_
_entity_poly.entity_id
_entity_poly.type
_entity_poly.pdbx_seq_one_letter_code
_entity_poly.pdbx_strand_id
1 'polypeptide(L)'
;LIELSEPDERGTPWSLAVMDMLDTMEKDHKHFTTTARPIAQERIQRAKSMLHQMRNASKKEKNETRKLHLRAFEVLLASVILVTFEDGDDAPDMVDSVVDAAKLLFFDDKASQREMDGMELLTDALIGLLEISSAFLRSMTIQVFSAFSSSMTRDSLNHLVDQLGMGENEDTEDDE
;
A
#
# COMPACT_ATOMS: atom_id res chain seq x y z
N LEU A 1 -1.23 -12.18 19.22
CA LEU A 1 -0.76 -11.16 18.27
C LEU A 1 0.26 -11.84 17.36
N ILE A 2 -0.19 -12.28 16.20
CA ILE A 2 0.71 -12.73 15.14
C ILE A 2 1.35 -11.44 14.63
N GLU A 3 2.64 -11.26 14.85
CA GLU A 3 3.41 -10.23 14.18
C GLU A 3 3.45 -10.59 12.69
N LEU A 4 2.54 -10.00 11.92
CA LEU A 4 2.43 -10.18 10.48
C LEU A 4 3.65 -9.63 9.71
N SER A 5 4.61 -9.08 10.44
CA SER A 5 5.90 -8.63 9.94
C SER A 5 6.94 -9.75 9.89
N GLU A 6 6.71 -10.90 10.53
CA GLU A 6 7.65 -12.02 10.42
C GLU A 6 7.57 -12.61 9.01
N PRO A 7 8.72 -12.76 8.34
CA PRO A 7 8.76 -13.44 7.06
C PRO A 7 8.49 -14.95 7.24
N ASP A 8 8.07 -15.61 6.15
CA ASP A 8 8.00 -17.06 6.11
C ASP A 8 9.41 -17.68 6.31
N GLU A 9 9.51 -19.01 6.37
CA GLU A 9 10.78 -19.74 6.50
C GLU A 9 11.81 -19.39 5.40
N ARG A 10 11.38 -18.76 4.30
CA ARG A 10 12.20 -18.32 3.18
C ARG A 10 12.57 -16.84 3.24
N GLY A 11 12.12 -16.14 4.27
CA GLY A 11 12.30 -14.69 4.40
C GLY A 11 11.35 -13.85 3.56
N THR A 12 10.23 -14.43 3.07
CA THR A 12 9.21 -13.73 2.28
C THR A 12 8.14 -13.15 3.23
N PRO A 13 7.78 -11.86 3.12
CA PRO A 13 6.66 -11.29 3.87
C PRO A 13 5.35 -12.05 3.60
N TRP A 14 4.56 -12.26 4.65
CA TRP A 14 3.32 -13.05 4.57
C TRP A 14 2.34 -12.59 3.50
N SER A 15 2.15 -11.28 3.32
CA SER A 15 1.26 -10.76 2.29
C SER A 15 1.69 -11.18 0.88
N LEU A 16 3.00 -11.19 0.62
CA LEU A 16 3.55 -11.64 -0.66
C LEU A 16 3.43 -13.15 -0.84
N ALA A 17 3.65 -13.93 0.22
CA ALA A 17 3.48 -15.38 0.19
C ALA A 17 2.02 -15.78 -0.10
N VAL A 18 1.06 -15.11 0.53
CA VAL A 18 -0.37 -15.31 0.28
C VAL A 18 -0.75 -14.90 -1.13
N MET A 19 -0.24 -13.78 -1.66
CA MET A 19 -0.47 -13.38 -3.05
C MET A 19 0.05 -14.42 -4.04
N ASP A 20 1.24 -14.97 -3.82
CA ASP A 20 1.81 -16.02 -4.69
C ASP A 20 0.96 -17.32 -4.65
N MET A 21 0.40 -17.64 -3.47
CA MET A 21 -0.52 -18.76 -3.32
C MET A 21 -1.84 -18.51 -4.07
N LEU A 22 -2.43 -17.31 -3.93
CA LEU A 22 -3.66 -16.93 -4.64
C LEU A 22 -3.47 -16.95 -6.15
N ASP A 23 -2.35 -16.45 -6.66
CA ASP A 23 -2.02 -16.48 -8.09
C ASP A 23 -1.87 -17.92 -8.61
N THR A 24 -1.38 -18.83 -7.78
CA THR A 24 -1.28 -20.26 -8.14
C THR A 24 -2.66 -20.90 -8.18
N MET A 25 -3.51 -20.63 -7.19
CA MET A 25 -4.88 -21.14 -7.13
C MET A 25 -5.74 -20.60 -8.29
N GLU A 26 -5.56 -19.33 -8.66
CA GLU A 26 -6.26 -18.71 -9.79
C GLU A 26 -5.93 -19.40 -11.13
N LYS A 27 -4.67 -19.81 -11.32
CA LYS A 27 -4.23 -20.54 -12.53
C LYS A 27 -4.83 -21.94 -12.62
N ASP A 28 -5.07 -22.60 -11.50
CA ASP A 28 -5.63 -23.95 -11.45
C ASP A 28 -7.15 -24.01 -11.71
N HIS A 29 -7.84 -22.86 -11.79
CA HIS A 29 -9.28 -22.66 -12.12
C HIS A 29 -10.29 -23.58 -11.41
N LYS A 30 -9.86 -24.53 -10.58
CA LYS A 30 -10.70 -25.60 -10.05
C LYS A 30 -11.42 -25.24 -8.74
N HIS A 31 -10.98 -24.19 -8.04
CA HIS A 31 -11.41 -23.93 -6.67
C HIS A 31 -11.70 -22.46 -6.34
N PHE A 32 -11.60 -21.55 -7.31
CA PHE A 32 -11.79 -20.13 -7.09
C PHE A 32 -13.06 -19.64 -7.79
N THR A 33 -14.12 -19.47 -7.02
CA THR A 33 -15.24 -18.61 -7.43
C THR A 33 -14.97 -17.21 -6.91
N THR A 34 -14.33 -16.36 -7.72
CA THR A 34 -14.21 -14.95 -7.39
C THR A 34 -15.58 -14.31 -7.51
N THR A 35 -16.17 -13.96 -6.39
CA THR A 35 -17.38 -13.13 -6.33
C THR A 35 -17.08 -11.64 -6.45
N ALA A 36 -15.82 -11.26 -6.71
CA ALA A 36 -15.44 -9.89 -6.89
C ALA A 36 -16.18 -9.26 -8.07
N ARG A 37 -16.74 -8.07 -7.85
CA ARG A 37 -17.43 -7.30 -8.91
C ARG A 37 -16.45 -7.05 -10.08
N PRO A 38 -16.90 -6.98 -11.35
CA PRO A 38 -16.03 -6.83 -12.52
C PRO A 38 -15.06 -5.63 -12.41
N ILE A 39 -15.50 -4.52 -11.86
CA ILE A 39 -14.69 -3.31 -11.65
C ILE A 39 -13.55 -3.58 -10.65
N ALA A 40 -13.82 -4.29 -9.56
CA ALA A 40 -12.80 -4.68 -8.60
C ALA A 40 -11.77 -5.63 -9.22
N GLN A 41 -12.20 -6.54 -10.10
CA GLN A 41 -11.29 -7.45 -10.81
C GLN A 41 -10.30 -6.70 -11.70
N GLU A 42 -10.74 -5.70 -12.46
CA GLU A 42 -9.85 -4.89 -13.31
C GLU A 42 -8.80 -4.14 -12.49
N ARG A 43 -9.21 -3.52 -11.37
CA ARG A 43 -8.31 -2.83 -10.45
C ARG A 43 -7.30 -3.79 -9.81
N ILE A 44 -7.75 -4.97 -9.37
CA ILE A 44 -6.88 -6.01 -8.82
C ILE A 44 -5.84 -6.45 -9.88
N GLN A 45 -6.23 -6.67 -11.13
CA GLN A 45 -5.30 -7.06 -12.19
C GLN A 45 -4.28 -5.95 -12.48
N ARG A 46 -4.69 -4.69 -12.47
CA ARG A 46 -3.78 -3.54 -12.59
C ARG A 46 -2.79 -3.50 -11.44
N ALA A 47 -3.24 -3.71 -10.20
CA ALA A 47 -2.40 -3.76 -9.02
C ALA A 47 -1.42 -4.95 -9.03
N LYS A 48 -1.88 -6.14 -9.44
CA LYS A 48 -1.01 -7.32 -9.64
C LYS A 48 0.08 -7.06 -10.69
N SER A 49 -0.27 -6.40 -11.80
CA SER A 49 0.70 -6.01 -12.82
C SER A 49 1.75 -5.05 -12.25
N MET A 50 1.33 -4.06 -11.46
CA MET A 50 2.24 -3.14 -10.77
C MET A 50 3.15 -3.88 -9.79
N LEU A 51 2.60 -4.79 -8.98
CA LEU A 51 3.37 -5.62 -8.05
C LEU A 51 4.48 -6.41 -8.77
N HIS A 52 4.20 -6.99 -9.93
CA HIS A 52 5.21 -7.66 -10.75
C HIS A 52 6.30 -6.71 -11.27
N GLN A 53 5.92 -5.49 -11.69
CA GLN A 53 6.89 -4.49 -12.12
C GLN A 53 7.81 -4.08 -10.96
N MET A 54 7.27 -3.85 -9.77
CA MET A 54 8.03 -3.50 -8.57
C MET A 54 8.99 -4.61 -8.15
N ARG A 55 8.55 -5.88 -8.14
CA ARG A 55 9.41 -7.04 -7.88
C ARG A 55 10.60 -7.11 -8.85
N ASN A 56 10.35 -6.84 -10.13
CA ASN A 56 11.41 -6.84 -11.13
C ASN A 56 12.35 -5.65 -10.99
N ALA A 57 11.84 -4.48 -10.61
CA ALA A 57 12.64 -3.29 -10.33
C ALA A 57 13.51 -3.50 -9.09
N SER A 58 12.94 -3.99 -8.00
CA SER A 58 13.64 -4.28 -6.73
C SER A 58 14.81 -5.25 -6.90
N LYS A 59 14.66 -6.27 -7.76
CA LYS A 59 15.74 -7.24 -8.05
C LYS A 59 16.92 -6.62 -8.80
N LYS A 60 16.68 -5.58 -9.59
CA LYS A 60 17.69 -4.90 -10.42
C LYS A 60 18.28 -3.67 -9.73
N GLU A 61 17.60 -3.16 -8.69
CA GLU A 61 18.00 -1.95 -8.00
C GLU A 61 19.29 -2.16 -7.19
N LYS A 62 20.22 -1.24 -7.35
CA LYS A 62 21.52 -1.24 -6.66
C LYS A 62 21.57 -0.28 -5.48
N ASN A 63 20.70 0.73 -5.48
CA ASN A 63 20.59 1.67 -4.38
C ASN A 63 19.75 1.01 -3.26
N GLU A 64 20.36 0.78 -2.11
CA GLU A 64 19.73 0.05 -1.00
C GLU A 64 18.52 0.80 -0.43
N THR A 65 18.54 2.14 -0.39
CA THR A 65 17.39 2.95 0.06
C THR A 65 16.22 2.79 -0.91
N ARG A 66 16.46 2.96 -2.22
CA ARG A 66 15.42 2.79 -3.24
C ARG A 66 14.88 1.35 -3.28
N LYS A 67 15.73 0.39 -3.05
CA LYS A 67 15.34 -1.02 -2.95
C LYS A 67 14.47 -1.30 -1.72
N LEU A 68 14.79 -0.66 -0.58
CA LEU A 68 13.96 -0.72 0.63
C LEU A 68 12.57 -0.12 0.36
N HIS A 69 12.50 1.05 -0.29
CA HIS A 69 11.23 1.68 -0.66
C HIS A 69 10.40 0.80 -1.59
N LEU A 70 11.00 0.22 -2.63
CA LEU A 70 10.32 -0.72 -3.53
C LEU A 70 9.75 -1.92 -2.78
N ARG A 71 10.51 -2.51 -1.86
CA ARG A 71 10.04 -3.64 -1.04
C ARG A 71 8.92 -3.27 -0.08
N ALA A 72 9.01 -2.10 0.56
CA ALA A 72 7.95 -1.60 1.42
C ALA A 72 6.64 -1.42 0.63
N PHE A 73 6.73 -0.87 -0.59
CA PHE A 73 5.58 -0.74 -1.48
C PHE A 73 5.04 -2.07 -2.00
N GLU A 74 5.91 -3.05 -2.30
CA GLU A 74 5.47 -4.42 -2.66
C GLU A 74 4.56 -4.99 -1.56
N VAL A 75 5.00 -4.87 -0.30
CA VAL A 75 4.24 -5.38 0.86
C VAL A 75 2.95 -4.60 1.04
N LEU A 76 2.98 -3.27 0.92
CA LEU A 76 1.79 -2.41 1.01
C LEU A 76 0.76 -2.80 -0.06
N LEU A 77 1.17 -2.85 -1.32
CA LEU A 77 0.29 -3.14 -2.44
C LEU A 77 -0.32 -4.55 -2.33
N ALA A 78 0.48 -5.56 -1.95
CA ALA A 78 -0.02 -6.89 -1.69
C ALA A 78 -1.05 -6.90 -0.55
N SER A 79 -0.81 -6.15 0.53
CA SER A 79 -1.71 -6.06 1.67
C SER A 79 -3.04 -5.39 1.31
N VAL A 80 -2.99 -4.32 0.53
CA VAL A 80 -4.20 -3.62 0.06
C VAL A 80 -5.00 -4.51 -0.90
N ILE A 81 -4.34 -5.24 -1.81
CA ILE A 81 -5.02 -6.24 -2.66
C ILE A 81 -5.72 -7.29 -1.81
N LEU A 82 -5.07 -7.82 -0.77
CA LEU A 82 -5.68 -8.84 0.09
C LEU A 82 -6.93 -8.33 0.81
N VAL A 83 -6.93 -7.08 1.25
CA VAL A 83 -8.10 -6.46 1.90
C VAL A 83 -9.27 -6.29 0.93
N THR A 84 -9.04 -6.16 -0.38
CA THR A 84 -10.14 -6.10 -1.36
C THR A 84 -10.94 -7.40 -1.47
N PHE A 85 -10.43 -8.50 -0.96
CA PHE A 85 -11.17 -9.77 -0.87
C PHE A 85 -12.07 -9.83 0.38
N GLU A 86 -11.89 -8.94 1.35
CA GLU A 86 -12.85 -8.69 2.42
C GLU A 86 -13.92 -7.71 1.88
N ASP A 87 -15.17 -7.87 2.28
CA ASP A 87 -16.33 -7.08 1.79
C ASP A 87 -16.22 -5.58 2.17
N GLY A 88 -15.33 -4.82 1.55
CA GLY A 88 -15.18 -3.38 1.73
C GLY A 88 -15.53 -2.62 0.45
N ASP A 89 -16.56 -1.78 0.46
CA ASP A 89 -16.94 -0.96 -0.71
C ASP A 89 -15.85 0.08 -1.06
N ASP A 90 -15.03 0.53 -0.11
CA ASP A 90 -13.98 1.55 -0.28
C ASP A 90 -12.61 0.97 -0.68
N ALA A 91 -12.39 -0.34 -0.51
CA ALA A 91 -11.13 -1.01 -0.81
C ALA A 91 -10.63 -0.83 -2.26
N PRO A 92 -11.50 -0.81 -3.31
CA PRO A 92 -11.05 -0.59 -4.67
C PRO A 92 -10.39 0.77 -4.93
N ASP A 93 -10.86 1.85 -4.31
CA ASP A 93 -10.31 3.20 -4.54
C ASP A 93 -8.91 3.36 -3.92
N MET A 94 -8.67 2.72 -2.78
CA MET A 94 -7.34 2.66 -2.16
C MET A 94 -6.32 1.91 -3.01
N VAL A 95 -6.73 0.84 -3.69
CA VAL A 95 -5.85 0.12 -4.63
C VAL A 95 -5.35 1.07 -5.71
N ASP A 96 -6.24 1.87 -6.30
CA ASP A 96 -5.86 2.84 -7.33
C ASP A 96 -4.92 3.93 -6.80
N SER A 97 -5.18 4.49 -5.62
CA SER A 97 -4.32 5.49 -4.98
C SER A 97 -2.90 4.96 -4.75
N VAL A 98 -2.76 3.74 -4.21
CA VAL A 98 -1.45 3.11 -4.00
C VAL A 98 -0.75 2.79 -5.33
N VAL A 99 -1.48 2.33 -6.35
CA VAL A 99 -0.91 2.07 -7.69
C VAL A 99 -0.42 3.36 -8.34
N ASP A 100 -1.16 4.45 -8.22
CA ASP A 100 -0.78 5.73 -8.83
C ASP A 100 0.39 6.39 -8.09
N ALA A 101 0.45 6.30 -6.75
CA ALA A 101 1.62 6.69 -5.98
C ALA A 101 2.87 5.89 -6.39
N ALA A 102 2.75 4.56 -6.56
CA ALA A 102 3.84 3.71 -7.02
C ALA A 102 4.37 4.13 -8.41
N LYS A 103 3.48 4.50 -9.34
CA LYS A 103 3.88 4.97 -10.67
C LYS A 103 4.68 6.26 -10.58
N LEU A 104 4.20 7.24 -9.83
CA LEU A 104 4.85 8.53 -9.70
C LEU A 104 6.21 8.41 -9.02
N LEU A 105 6.33 7.57 -7.98
CA LEU A 105 7.56 7.43 -7.20
C LEU A 105 8.64 6.61 -7.91
N PHE A 106 8.26 5.58 -8.68
CA PHE A 106 9.25 4.60 -9.16
C PHE A 106 9.38 4.48 -10.66
N PHE A 107 8.35 4.86 -11.43
CA PHE A 107 8.26 4.54 -12.86
C PHE A 107 8.04 5.76 -13.76
N ASP A 108 7.80 6.96 -13.20
CA ASP A 108 7.69 8.19 -14.00
C ASP A 108 9.05 8.90 -14.04
N ASP A 109 9.68 8.94 -15.22
CA ASP A 109 11.02 9.52 -15.44
C ASP A 109 11.06 11.06 -15.38
N LYS A 110 9.94 11.74 -15.14
CA LYS A 110 9.86 13.20 -15.14
C LYS A 110 10.00 13.81 -13.76
N ALA A 111 11.25 13.89 -13.29
CA ALA A 111 11.82 14.88 -12.38
C ALA A 111 11.09 15.23 -11.04
N SER A 112 11.88 15.61 -10.08
CA SER A 112 11.66 16.10 -8.71
C SER A 112 10.26 16.63 -8.31
N GLN A 113 9.51 17.29 -9.19
CA GLN A 113 8.16 17.76 -8.88
C GLN A 113 7.16 16.60 -8.73
N ARG A 114 7.27 15.58 -9.59
CA ARG A 114 6.38 14.42 -9.54
C ARG A 114 6.76 13.42 -8.45
N GLU A 115 8.00 13.44 -8.00
CA GLU A 115 8.41 12.68 -6.82
C GLU A 115 7.76 13.27 -5.55
N MET A 116 7.65 14.60 -5.45
CA MET A 116 6.88 15.27 -4.39
C MET A 116 5.39 14.91 -4.48
N ASP A 117 4.80 15.00 -5.68
CA ASP A 117 3.40 14.61 -5.90
C ASP A 117 3.16 13.12 -5.54
N GLY A 118 4.12 12.26 -5.82
CA GLY A 118 4.08 10.83 -5.46
C GLY A 118 4.16 10.57 -3.96
N MET A 119 4.96 11.35 -3.23
CA MET A 119 5.06 11.27 -1.76
C MET A 119 3.81 11.80 -1.09
N GLU A 120 3.22 12.86 -1.60
CA GLU A 120 1.96 13.41 -1.12
C GLU A 120 0.82 12.38 -1.31
N LEU A 121 0.70 11.83 -2.51
CA LEU A 121 -0.28 10.79 -2.81
C LEU A 121 -0.09 9.52 -1.97
N LEU A 122 1.17 9.13 -1.68
CA LEU A 122 1.46 8.04 -0.76
C LEU A 122 0.98 8.38 0.66
N THR A 123 1.25 9.60 1.12
CA THR A 123 0.85 10.05 2.46
C THR A 123 -0.67 10.01 2.61
N ASP A 124 -1.41 10.53 1.64
CA ASP A 124 -2.88 10.47 1.62
C ASP A 124 -3.41 9.04 1.63
N ALA A 125 -2.80 8.16 0.83
CA ALA A 125 -3.17 6.75 0.82
C ALA A 125 -2.90 6.06 2.16
N LEU A 126 -1.79 6.38 2.84
CA LEU A 126 -1.46 5.83 4.15
C LEU A 126 -2.41 6.35 5.23
N ILE A 127 -2.82 7.61 5.18
CA ILE A 127 -3.84 8.18 6.09
C ILE A 127 -5.17 7.45 5.91
N GLY A 128 -5.66 7.31 4.67
CA GLY A 128 -6.89 6.58 4.38
C GLY A 128 -6.85 5.12 4.86
N LEU A 129 -5.68 4.46 4.82
CA LEU A 129 -5.52 3.11 5.36
C LEU A 129 -5.59 3.06 6.90
N LEU A 130 -5.23 4.14 7.60
CA LEU A 130 -5.35 4.23 9.05
C LEU A 130 -6.80 4.40 9.51
N GLU A 131 -7.68 4.98 8.70
CA GLU A 131 -9.10 5.15 8.98
C GLU A 131 -9.84 3.80 8.98
N ILE A 132 -9.30 2.79 8.29
CA ILE A 132 -9.87 1.45 8.28
C ILE A 132 -9.62 0.78 9.63
N SER A 133 -10.66 0.23 10.23
CA SER A 133 -10.60 -0.48 11.52
C SER A 133 -9.92 -1.85 11.39
N SER A 134 -8.69 -1.89 10.85
CA SER A 134 -7.88 -3.10 10.66
C SER A 134 -6.53 -2.96 11.34
N ALA A 135 -6.26 -3.81 12.35
CA ALA A 135 -4.96 -3.87 13.01
C ALA A 135 -3.83 -4.25 12.04
N PHE A 136 -4.14 -5.08 11.04
CA PHE A 136 -3.21 -5.48 9.99
C PHE A 136 -2.79 -4.29 9.12
N LEU A 137 -3.76 -3.54 8.57
CA LEU A 137 -3.47 -2.37 7.75
C LEU A 137 -2.71 -1.30 8.54
N ARG A 138 -3.09 -1.05 9.79
CA ARG A 138 -2.38 -0.11 10.66
C ARG A 138 -0.92 -0.52 10.85
N SER A 139 -0.64 -1.79 11.10
CA SER A 139 0.73 -2.29 11.23
C SER A 139 1.52 -2.12 9.93
N MET A 140 0.92 -2.41 8.78
CA MET A 140 1.54 -2.22 7.47
C MET A 140 1.82 -0.75 7.18
N THR A 141 0.87 0.13 7.44
CA THR A 141 1.03 1.58 7.27
C THR A 141 2.22 2.12 8.08
N ILE A 142 2.36 1.72 9.34
CA ILE A 142 3.49 2.12 10.20
C ILE A 142 4.82 1.64 9.62
N GLN A 143 4.89 0.42 9.10
CA GLN A 143 6.12 -0.12 8.51
C GLN A 143 6.52 0.62 7.24
N VAL A 144 5.55 0.89 6.36
CA VAL A 144 5.78 1.65 5.12
C VAL A 144 6.21 3.07 5.46
N PHE A 145 5.50 3.73 6.37
CA PHE A 145 5.86 5.07 6.82
C PHE A 145 7.28 5.11 7.39
N SER A 146 7.67 4.13 8.21
CA SER A 146 9.03 4.02 8.75
C SER A 146 10.08 3.87 7.64
N ALA A 147 9.79 3.10 6.59
CA ALA A 147 10.71 2.93 5.46
C ALA A 147 10.92 4.23 4.68
N PHE A 148 9.89 5.07 4.55
CA PHE A 148 9.92 6.33 3.80
C PHE A 148 10.27 7.56 4.64
N SER A 149 10.31 7.46 5.97
CA SER A 149 10.49 8.58 6.89
C SER A 149 11.74 9.44 6.59
N SER A 150 12.83 8.80 6.14
CA SER A 150 14.08 9.52 5.77
C SER A 150 14.00 10.28 4.45
N SER A 151 12.98 10.00 3.64
CA SER A 151 12.76 10.61 2.32
C SER A 151 11.58 11.57 2.29
N MET A 152 10.85 11.69 3.40
CA MET A 152 9.74 12.62 3.54
C MET A 152 10.23 14.06 3.56
N THR A 153 9.56 14.90 2.79
CA THR A 153 9.80 16.34 2.81
C THR A 153 9.14 16.98 4.03
N ARG A 154 9.60 18.18 4.40
CA ARG A 154 8.97 18.94 5.48
C ARG A 154 7.49 19.25 5.17
N ASP A 155 7.18 19.45 3.90
CA ASP A 155 5.82 19.77 3.45
C ASP A 155 4.91 18.54 3.58
N SER A 156 5.38 17.33 3.21
CA SER A 156 4.65 16.08 3.43
C SER A 156 4.42 15.79 4.92
N LEU A 157 5.39 16.11 5.79
CA LEU A 157 5.24 15.99 7.25
C LEU A 157 4.25 17.00 7.80
N ASN A 158 4.27 18.26 7.34
CA ASN A 158 3.29 19.27 7.74
C ASN A 158 1.88 18.87 7.33
N HIS A 159 1.72 18.39 6.09
CA HIS A 159 0.42 17.89 5.61
C HIS A 159 -0.13 16.75 6.48
N LEU A 160 0.74 15.81 6.87
CA LEU A 160 0.35 14.71 7.77
C LEU A 160 -0.05 15.24 9.16
N VAL A 161 0.69 16.20 9.72
CA VAL A 161 0.38 16.82 11.02
C VAL A 161 -0.94 17.58 10.95
N ASP A 162 -1.18 18.32 9.86
CA ASP A 162 -2.43 19.06 9.65
C ASP A 162 -3.64 18.12 9.55
N GLN A 163 -3.50 17.01 8.85
CA GLN A 163 -4.54 15.98 8.74
C GLN A 163 -4.83 15.31 10.10
N LEU A 164 -3.79 14.96 10.85
CA LEU A 164 -3.94 14.38 12.19
C LEU A 164 -4.44 15.41 13.22
N GLY A 165 -4.06 16.68 13.09
CA GLY A 165 -4.51 17.77 13.97
C GLY A 165 -5.94 18.21 13.73
N MET A 166 -6.48 18.03 12.53
CA MET A 166 -7.89 18.30 12.23
C MET A 166 -8.85 17.30 12.90
N GLY A 167 -8.38 16.07 13.16
CA GLY A 167 -9.17 15.05 13.86
C GLY A 167 -9.33 15.29 15.37
N GLU A 168 -8.49 16.13 15.99
CA GLU A 168 -8.59 16.42 17.42
C GLU A 168 -9.52 17.60 17.77
N ASN A 169 -9.94 18.40 16.78
CA ASN A 169 -10.75 19.61 17.02
C ASN A 169 -12.27 19.42 16.81
N GLU A 170 -12.73 18.27 16.33
CA GLU A 170 -14.17 18.03 16.13
C GLU A 170 -14.89 17.46 17.36
N ASP A 171 -14.18 16.98 18.39
CA ASP A 171 -14.80 16.32 19.57
C ASP A 171 -14.98 17.24 20.79
N THR A 172 -14.78 18.56 20.69
CA THR A 172 -14.85 19.48 21.86
C THR A 172 -15.87 20.61 21.77
N GLU A 173 -16.80 20.60 20.84
CA GLU A 173 -17.92 21.58 20.83
C GLU A 173 -19.27 20.89 20.83
N ASP A 174 -19.65 20.24 21.93
CA ASP A 174 -21.07 20.06 22.31
C ASP A 174 -21.17 19.57 23.77
N ASP A 175 -20.89 20.46 24.73
CA ASP A 175 -21.41 20.37 26.10
C ASP A 175 -21.40 21.76 26.74
N GLU A 176 -22.40 22.58 26.43
CA GLU A 176 -22.95 23.66 27.32
C GLU A 176 -24.47 23.74 27.23
#